data_012d81d947279937958648c12b4e8aa0
#
_entry.id   012d81d947279937958648c12b4e8aa0
#
_cell.length_a   1.000
_cell.length_b   1.000
_cell.length_c   1.000
_cell.angle_alpha   90.00
_cell.angle_beta   90.00
_cell.angle_gamma   90.00
#
_symmetry.space_group_name_H-M   'P 1'
#
loop_
_entity.id
_entity.type
_entity.pdbx_description
1 polymer ?
#
loop_
_entity_poly.entity_id
_entity_poly.type
_entity_poly.pdbx_seq_one_letter_code
_entity_poly.pdbx_strand_id
1 'polypeptide(L)'
;VVVVGLRLGCINHALLTAAYLRARGVEPAGAVLVARWEPVGADYVADVRRALAGSLAIYGVVPYDDDEAASVEYVATLAAKEPA
;
A
#
# COMPACT_ATOMS: atom_id res chain seq x y z
N VAL A 1 9.65 -1.08 2.18
CA VAL A 1 8.20 -0.77 2.09
C VAL A 1 7.66 -1.33 0.78
N VAL A 2 6.54 -2.01 0.86
CA VAL A 2 5.85 -2.55 -0.32
C VAL A 2 4.85 -1.52 -0.81
N VAL A 3 4.90 -1.20 -2.11
CA VAL A 3 3.94 -0.30 -2.73
C VAL A 3 2.86 -1.16 -3.41
N VAL A 4 1.61 -0.97 -3.00
CA VAL A 4 0.48 -1.76 -3.50
C VAL A 4 -0.41 -0.88 -4.36
N GLY A 5 -0.39 -1.11 -5.67
CA GLY A 5 -1.30 -0.44 -6.60
C GLY A 5 -2.71 -1.03 -6.47
N LEU A 6 -3.68 -0.19 -6.15
CA LEU A 6 -5.07 -0.62 -5.88
C LEU A 6 -5.79 -0.99 -7.17
N ARG A 7 -5.86 -2.28 -7.45
CA ARG A 7 -6.55 -2.86 -8.59
C ARG A 7 -6.87 -4.32 -8.31
N LEU A 8 -7.67 -4.94 -9.16
CA LEU A 8 -7.99 -6.36 -9.02
C LEU A 8 -6.72 -7.20 -8.95
N GLY A 9 -6.63 -8.08 -7.98
CA GLY A 9 -5.47 -8.94 -7.76
C GLY A 9 -4.39 -8.35 -6.85
N CYS A 10 -4.53 -7.11 -6.39
CA CYS A 10 -3.49 -6.44 -5.60
C CYS A 10 -3.22 -7.11 -4.26
N ILE A 11 -4.24 -7.67 -3.62
CA ILE A 11 -4.08 -8.38 -2.34
C ILE A 11 -3.15 -9.58 -2.54
N ASN A 12 -3.41 -10.37 -3.55
CA ASN A 12 -2.61 -11.56 -3.84
C ASN A 12 -1.17 -11.20 -4.19
N HIS A 13 -0.96 -10.17 -5.01
CA HIS A 13 0.38 -9.70 -5.36
C HIS A 13 1.13 -9.19 -4.13
N ALA A 14 0.45 -8.45 -3.25
CA ALA A 14 1.08 -7.94 -2.03
C ALA A 14 1.49 -9.07 -1.08
N LEU A 15 0.63 -10.06 -0.89
CA LEU A 15 0.93 -11.21 -0.03
C LEU A 15 2.07 -12.06 -0.60
N LEU A 16 2.10 -12.27 -1.91
CA LEU A 16 3.19 -12.99 -2.57
C LEU A 16 4.51 -12.23 -2.45
N THR A 17 4.48 -10.92 -2.63
CA THR A 17 5.66 -10.07 -2.47
C THR A 17 6.21 -10.15 -1.05
N ALA A 18 5.34 -10.04 -0.05
CA ALA A 18 5.75 -10.16 1.35
C ALA A 18 6.34 -11.53 1.66
N ALA A 19 5.71 -12.60 1.18
CA ALA A 19 6.20 -13.96 1.36
C ALA A 19 7.57 -14.17 0.71
N TYR A 20 7.75 -13.63 -0.50
CA TYR A 20 9.03 -13.72 -1.21
C TYR A 20 10.14 -13.01 -0.44
N LEU A 21 9.88 -11.79 0.03
CA LEU A 21 10.86 -11.02 0.80
C LEU A 21 11.26 -11.76 2.07
N ARG A 22 10.28 -12.28 2.81
CA ARG A 22 10.54 -13.03 4.04
C ARG A 22 11.35 -14.31 3.79
N ALA A 23 11.05 -15.01 2.69
CA ALA A 23 11.81 -16.18 2.30
C ALA A 23 13.28 -15.85 1.98
N ARG A 24 13.56 -14.60 1.59
CA ARG A 24 14.91 -14.10 1.32
C ARG A 24 15.55 -13.44 2.54
N GLY A 25 14.93 -13.54 3.70
CA GLY A 25 15.46 -12.95 4.93
C GLY A 25 15.21 -11.45 5.08
N VAL A 26 14.32 -10.88 4.27
CA VAL A 26 13.99 -9.46 4.32
C VAL A 26 12.58 -9.30 4.90
N GLU A 27 12.48 -8.68 6.08
CA GLU A 27 11.18 -8.37 6.67
C GLU A 27 10.69 -7.01 6.14
N PRO A 28 9.57 -6.96 5.42
CA PRO A 28 9.05 -5.68 4.95
C PRO A 28 8.60 -4.80 6.13
N ALA A 29 8.95 -3.52 6.11
CA ALA A 29 8.55 -2.58 7.16
C ALA A 29 7.03 -2.33 7.14
N GLY A 30 6.42 -2.43 5.97
CA GLY A 30 4.98 -2.23 5.81
C GLY A 30 4.63 -1.96 4.36
N ALA A 31 3.44 -1.46 4.14
CA ALA A 31 2.93 -1.18 2.80
C ALA A 31 2.28 0.20 2.70
N VAL A 32 2.32 0.76 1.50
CA VAL A 32 1.57 1.95 1.12
C VAL A 32 0.62 1.55 0.00
N LEU A 33 -0.66 1.85 0.16
CA LEU A 33 -1.67 1.56 -0.85
C LEU A 33 -1.81 2.78 -1.77
N VAL A 34 -1.79 2.56 -3.07
CA VAL A 34 -1.79 3.66 -4.05
C VAL A 34 -2.93 3.49 -5.05
N ALA A 35 -3.82 4.47 -5.13
CA ALA A 35 -4.83 4.55 -6.16
C ALA A 35 -4.20 5.17 -7.42
N ARG A 36 -3.53 4.36 -8.21
CA ARG A 36 -2.68 4.82 -9.30
C ARG A 36 -3.44 5.09 -10.61
N TRP A 37 -4.41 4.25 -10.92
CA TRP A 37 -5.04 4.27 -12.25
C TRP A 37 -6.35 5.04 -12.30
N GLU A 38 -7.09 5.02 -11.20
CA GLU A 38 -8.41 5.64 -11.08
C GLU A 38 -8.76 5.84 -9.61
N PRO A 39 -9.72 6.71 -9.29
CA PRO A 39 -10.22 6.80 -7.92
C PRO A 39 -10.78 5.45 -7.45
N VAL A 40 -10.55 5.13 -6.18
CA VAL A 40 -10.96 3.86 -5.59
C VAL A 40 -11.92 4.14 -4.44
N GLY A 41 -13.00 3.37 -4.38
CA GLY A 41 -14.00 3.52 -3.32
C GLY A 41 -13.46 3.17 -1.95
N ALA A 42 -14.00 3.83 -0.90
CA ALA A 42 -13.57 3.62 0.48
C ALA A 42 -13.80 2.17 0.94
N ASP A 43 -14.86 1.52 0.47
CA ASP A 43 -15.15 0.13 0.84
C ASP A 43 -14.09 -0.82 0.31
N TYR A 44 -13.65 -0.61 -0.92
CA TYR A 44 -12.58 -1.43 -1.51
C TYR A 44 -11.27 -1.24 -0.74
N VAL A 45 -10.92 0.00 -0.43
CA VAL A 45 -9.72 0.30 0.36
C VAL A 45 -9.79 -0.39 1.73
N ALA A 46 -10.94 -0.33 2.39
CA ALA A 46 -11.13 -0.98 3.68
C ALA A 46 -10.94 -2.50 3.60
N ASP A 47 -11.46 -3.12 2.53
CA ASP A 47 -11.31 -4.55 2.30
C ASP A 47 -9.85 -4.94 2.08
N VAL A 48 -9.12 -4.16 1.30
CA VAL A 48 -7.68 -4.39 1.07
C VAL A 48 -6.90 -4.25 2.37
N ARG A 49 -7.15 -3.19 3.15
CA ARG A 49 -6.49 -2.99 4.44
C ARG A 49 -6.74 -4.17 5.37
N ARG A 50 -7.96 -4.64 5.45
CA ARG A 50 -8.33 -5.77 6.30
C ARG A 50 -7.63 -7.05 5.87
N ALA A 51 -7.57 -7.30 4.57
CA ALA A 51 -6.92 -8.49 4.03
C ALA A 51 -5.41 -8.51 4.27
N LEU A 52 -4.76 -7.34 4.30
CA LEU A 52 -3.32 -7.25 4.46
C LEU A 52 -2.87 -7.05 5.91
N ALA A 53 -3.75 -6.64 6.81
CA ALA A 53 -3.40 -6.23 8.17
C ALA A 53 -2.65 -7.30 8.99
N GLY A 54 -2.91 -8.58 8.74
CA GLY A 54 -2.23 -9.67 9.42
C GLY A 54 -0.82 -9.94 8.90
N SER A 55 -0.47 -9.39 7.75
CA SER A 55 0.81 -9.65 7.08
C SER A 55 1.69 -8.40 6.96
N LEU A 56 1.09 -7.24 6.74
CA LEU A 56 1.80 -5.99 6.49
C LEU A 56 1.17 -4.85 7.27
N ALA A 57 2.00 -4.07 7.97
CA ALA A 57 1.55 -2.81 8.54
C ALA A 57 1.24 -1.83 7.40
N ILE A 58 0.12 -1.11 7.48
CA ILE A 58 -0.28 -0.16 6.45
C ILE A 58 0.08 1.25 6.89
N TYR A 59 1.01 1.88 6.17
CA TYR A 59 1.42 3.26 6.44
C TYR A 59 0.34 4.26 6.05
N GLY A 60 -0.36 3.99 4.97
CA GLY A 60 -1.41 4.87 4.53
C GLY A 60 -1.86 4.56 3.11
N VAL A 61 -2.74 5.42 2.60
CA VAL A 61 -3.31 5.30 1.26
C VAL A 61 -3.04 6.59 0.49
N VAL A 62 -2.43 6.47 -0.68
CA VAL A 62 -2.23 7.61 -1.58
C VAL A 62 -3.45 7.67 -2.50
N PRO A 63 -4.25 8.73 -2.45
CA PRO A 63 -5.42 8.86 -3.29
C PRO A 63 -5.04 9.09 -4.76
N TYR A 64 -5.99 8.84 -5.65
CA TYR A 64 -5.79 9.11 -7.07
C TYR A 64 -5.64 10.62 -7.30
N ASP A 65 -4.59 10.98 -8.02
CA ASP A 65 -4.30 12.36 -8.38
C ASP A 65 -3.52 12.37 -9.69
N ASP A 66 -3.96 13.20 -10.65
CA ASP A 66 -3.26 13.36 -11.92
C ASP A 66 -1.97 14.17 -11.76
N ASP A 67 -1.83 14.89 -10.65
CA ASP A 67 -0.64 15.68 -10.35
C ASP A 67 0.39 14.83 -9.63
N GLU A 68 1.43 14.44 -10.34
CA GLU A 68 2.51 13.63 -9.80
C GLU A 68 3.22 14.32 -8.63
N ALA A 69 3.38 15.64 -8.67
CA ALA A 69 4.02 16.38 -7.58
C ALA A 69 3.20 16.29 -6.29
N ALA A 70 1.87 16.40 -6.37
CA ALA A 70 1.00 16.27 -5.21
C ALA A 70 1.10 14.86 -4.61
N SER A 71 1.16 13.83 -5.45
CA SER A 71 1.34 12.45 -5.00
C SER A 71 2.66 12.25 -4.28
N VAL A 72 3.75 12.82 -4.79
CA VAL A 72 5.06 12.74 -4.17
C VAL A 72 5.06 13.43 -2.78
N GLU A 73 4.45 14.60 -2.68
CA GLU A 73 4.32 15.30 -1.40
C GLU A 73 3.53 14.48 -0.39
N TYR A 74 2.44 13.83 -0.83
CA TYR A 74 1.64 12.99 0.03
C TYR A 74 2.45 11.81 0.57
N VAL A 75 3.21 11.15 -0.29
CA VAL A 75 4.08 10.02 0.10
C VAL A 75 5.12 10.48 1.12
N ALA A 76 5.72 11.65 0.91
CA ALA A 76 6.69 12.20 1.86
C ALA A 76 6.05 12.43 3.24
N THR A 77 4.79 12.88 3.27
CA THR A 77 4.03 13.03 4.51
C THR A 77 3.81 11.69 5.21
N LEU A 78 3.44 10.65 4.45
CA LEU A 78 3.24 9.31 5.01
C LEU A 78 4.54 8.72 5.56
N ALA A 79 5.66 8.95 4.90
CA ALA A 79 6.97 8.44 5.31
C ALA A 79 7.42 8.99 6.66
N ALA A 80 6.89 10.13 7.09
CA ALA A 80 7.19 10.74 8.37
C ALA A 80 6.34 10.20 9.52
N LYS A 81 5.38 9.30 9.24
CA LYS A 81 4.45 8.74 10.24
C LYS A 81 4.84 7.34 10.66
N GLU A 82 4.41 6.96 11.87
CA GLU A 82 4.47 5.57 12.30
C GLU A 82 3.39 4.76 11.58
N PRO A 83 3.63 3.47 11.30
CA PRO A 83 2.61 2.60 10.74
C PRO A 83 1.39 2.50 11.65
N ALA A 84 0.21 2.48 11.05
CA ALA A 84 -1.05 2.37 11.77
C ALA A 84 -1.29 0.92 12.27
#